data_71176ad85fe799fdeb645bd043724fa2
#
_entry.id   71176ad85fe799fdeb645bd043724fa2
#
_cell.length_a   1.000
_cell.length_b   1.000
_cell.length_c   1.000
_cell.angle_alpha   90.00
_cell.angle_beta   90.00
_cell.angle_gamma   90.00
#
_symmetry.space_group_name_H-M   'P 1'
#
loop_
_entity.id
_entity.type
_entity.pdbx_description
1 polymer ?
#
loop_
_entity_poly.entity_id
_entity_poly.type
_entity_poly.pdbx_seq_one_letter_code
_entity_poly.pdbx_strand_id
1 'polypeptide(L)'
;MKVLSLLPRSRFTESGMTLPETLSLHFLPPNGSHVLIAAAESAQALLLPPSQPYVDAFCLERMPSIRFIRTTGAGFDSVDHLTAAELGIPVSNSPNMNASSVAEYVMAAIVNLQRGLAWADGEIRRGRYAASRAELLEQGGLELRGCRIGLFGLGNIGRAVVPLAKAFGCSVAACDAFWPEEFAAENGVERMDVAELFAECDVVSLHCPLNGSTRNLVDYNLLSSMKPHALLINAARSGVVVEADLARILAEGRIRGAALDCFADDGRAENPFLSIPAERVLLTPHLAGVTRAAFGRMLSQALENLERVLVHGQPPRFVVNGVLADYSD
;
A
#
# COMPACT_ATOMS: atom_id res chain seq x y z
N MET A 1 -30.26 0.00 -8.99
CA MET A 1 -29.34 1.13 -9.21
C MET A 1 -28.11 0.65 -9.99
N LYS A 2 -27.73 1.34 -11.07
CA LYS A 2 -26.62 0.89 -11.94
C LYS A 2 -25.29 1.40 -11.43
N VAL A 3 -24.32 0.47 -11.22
CA VAL A 3 -22.94 0.75 -10.79
C VAL A 3 -21.99 0.26 -11.88
N LEU A 4 -21.07 1.09 -12.33
CA LEU A 4 -19.97 0.65 -13.19
C LEU A 4 -18.81 0.17 -12.35
N SER A 5 -18.39 -1.07 -12.54
CA SER A 5 -17.23 -1.65 -11.90
C SER A 5 -16.07 -1.76 -12.89
N LEU A 6 -14.95 -1.13 -12.58
CA LEU A 6 -13.67 -1.32 -13.28
C LEU A 6 -12.85 -2.47 -12.69
N LEU A 7 -13.38 -3.15 -11.67
CA LEU A 7 -12.85 -4.44 -11.24
C LEU A 7 -13.45 -5.56 -12.09
N PRO A 8 -12.68 -6.58 -12.45
CA PRO A 8 -13.23 -7.74 -13.16
C PRO A 8 -14.17 -8.55 -12.25
N ARG A 9 -15.19 -9.16 -12.86
CA ARG A 9 -16.18 -9.99 -12.15
C ARG A 9 -15.52 -11.16 -11.39
N SER A 10 -14.42 -11.69 -11.91
CA SER A 10 -13.66 -12.77 -11.27
C SER A 10 -13.20 -12.41 -9.85
N ARG A 11 -12.90 -11.14 -9.55
CA ARG A 11 -12.51 -10.71 -8.20
C ARG A 11 -13.58 -10.98 -7.15
N PHE A 12 -14.84 -10.85 -7.52
CA PHE A 12 -15.96 -11.14 -6.61
C PHE A 12 -16.12 -12.65 -6.40
N THR A 13 -16.10 -13.44 -7.47
CA THR A 13 -16.22 -14.91 -7.38
C THR A 13 -15.03 -15.55 -6.67
N GLU A 14 -13.82 -15.11 -6.94
CA GLU A 14 -12.59 -15.59 -6.28
C GLU A 14 -12.57 -15.27 -4.77
N SER A 15 -13.21 -14.17 -4.37
CA SER A 15 -13.37 -13.78 -2.96
C SER A 15 -14.56 -14.47 -2.28
N GLY A 16 -15.29 -15.33 -2.98
CA GLY A 16 -16.49 -16.01 -2.45
C GLY A 16 -17.67 -15.07 -2.22
N MET A 17 -17.69 -13.89 -2.85
CA MET A 17 -18.74 -12.88 -2.67
C MET A 17 -19.94 -13.16 -3.56
N THR A 18 -21.13 -13.10 -2.97
CA THR A 18 -22.40 -13.02 -3.71
C THR A 18 -22.71 -11.55 -3.97
N LEU A 19 -23.00 -11.19 -5.22
CA LEU A 19 -23.39 -9.84 -5.57
C LEU A 19 -24.82 -9.57 -5.06
N PRO A 20 -25.07 -8.40 -4.43
CA PRO A 20 -26.41 -8.05 -3.99
C PRO A 20 -27.33 -7.82 -5.18
N GLU A 21 -28.55 -8.34 -5.11
CA GLU A 21 -29.57 -8.17 -6.16
C GLU A 21 -30.07 -6.72 -6.28
N THR A 22 -29.88 -5.93 -5.26
CA THR A 22 -30.24 -4.50 -5.18
C THR A 22 -29.37 -3.61 -6.06
N LEU A 23 -28.14 -4.06 -6.41
CA LEU A 23 -27.19 -3.33 -7.24
C LEU A 23 -27.01 -4.02 -8.60
N SER A 24 -27.23 -3.28 -9.68
CA SER A 24 -26.91 -3.74 -11.04
C SER A 24 -25.46 -3.39 -11.37
N LEU A 25 -24.53 -4.30 -11.08
CA LEU A 25 -23.11 -4.11 -11.40
C LEU A 25 -22.85 -4.44 -12.87
N HIS A 26 -22.32 -3.44 -13.58
CA HIS A 26 -21.85 -3.57 -14.96
C HIS A 26 -20.31 -3.54 -14.96
N PHE A 27 -19.71 -4.64 -15.38
CA PHE A 27 -18.26 -4.80 -15.37
C PHE A 27 -17.69 -4.30 -16.70
N LEU A 28 -16.79 -3.32 -16.61
CA LEU A 28 -16.04 -2.81 -17.75
C LEU A 28 -14.61 -3.33 -17.69
N PRO A 29 -14.05 -3.84 -18.80
CA PRO A 29 -12.62 -4.06 -18.88
C PRO A 29 -11.90 -2.70 -18.77
N PRO A 30 -10.63 -2.66 -18.35
CA PRO A 30 -9.83 -1.44 -18.36
C PRO A 30 -9.63 -0.97 -19.79
N ASN A 31 -10.51 -0.09 -20.24
CA ASN A 31 -10.55 0.53 -21.57
C ASN A 31 -10.34 2.04 -21.44
N GLY A 32 -10.06 2.72 -22.55
CA GLY A 32 -9.86 4.17 -22.57
C GLY A 32 -11.07 4.98 -22.07
N SER A 33 -10.83 6.24 -21.75
CA SER A 33 -11.78 7.21 -21.17
C SER A 33 -13.10 7.29 -21.92
N HIS A 34 -13.10 7.21 -23.26
CA HIS A 34 -14.33 7.27 -24.07
C HIS A 34 -15.30 6.12 -23.78
N VAL A 35 -14.79 4.91 -23.55
CA VAL A 35 -15.64 3.74 -23.23
C VAL A 35 -16.26 3.91 -21.84
N LEU A 36 -15.49 4.42 -20.88
CA LEU A 36 -15.98 4.71 -19.53
C LEU A 36 -17.10 5.77 -19.57
N ILE A 37 -16.88 6.89 -20.28
CA ILE A 37 -17.84 7.99 -20.41
C ILE A 37 -19.14 7.49 -21.03
N ALA A 38 -19.07 6.76 -22.14
CA ALA A 38 -20.26 6.21 -22.81
C ALA A 38 -21.04 5.23 -21.92
N ALA A 39 -20.34 4.37 -21.17
CA ALA A 39 -20.98 3.43 -20.25
C ALA A 39 -21.59 4.12 -19.01
N ALA A 40 -21.11 5.30 -18.66
CA ALA A 40 -21.55 6.06 -17.49
C ALA A 40 -22.90 6.78 -17.68
N GLU A 41 -23.40 6.96 -18.92
CA GLU A 41 -24.63 7.74 -19.20
C GLU A 41 -25.83 7.38 -18.30
N SER A 42 -25.96 6.12 -17.92
CA SER A 42 -27.06 5.63 -17.07
C SER A 42 -26.62 5.09 -15.72
N ALA A 43 -25.34 5.23 -15.38
CA ALA A 43 -24.81 4.77 -14.10
C ALA A 43 -24.85 5.89 -13.05
N GLN A 44 -25.01 5.50 -11.79
CA GLN A 44 -25.09 6.41 -10.67
C GLN A 44 -23.83 6.39 -9.80
N ALA A 45 -23.04 5.31 -9.90
CA ALA A 45 -21.79 5.21 -9.17
C ALA A 45 -20.70 4.47 -9.94
N LEU A 46 -19.45 4.76 -9.57
CA LEU A 46 -18.26 4.03 -10.01
C LEU A 46 -17.71 3.20 -8.85
N LEU A 47 -17.34 1.96 -9.17
CA LEU A 47 -16.56 1.09 -8.28
C LEU A 47 -15.18 0.85 -8.90
N LEU A 48 -14.15 1.40 -8.27
CA LEU A 48 -12.79 1.49 -8.80
C LEU A 48 -11.79 0.65 -7.99
N PRO A 49 -10.75 0.09 -8.62
CA PRO A 49 -9.56 -0.35 -7.90
C PRO A 49 -8.82 0.87 -7.29
N PRO A 50 -7.92 0.67 -6.31
CA PRO A 50 -7.34 1.79 -5.57
C PRO A 50 -6.34 2.64 -6.35
N SER A 51 -5.73 2.14 -7.43
CA SER A 51 -4.64 2.83 -8.13
C SER A 51 -4.83 2.98 -9.65
N GLN A 52 -5.37 1.99 -10.35
CA GLN A 52 -5.51 1.99 -11.81
C GLN A 52 -6.80 1.25 -12.24
N PRO A 53 -7.47 1.65 -13.32
CA PRO A 53 -7.17 2.81 -14.17
C PRO A 53 -7.50 4.17 -13.49
N TYR A 54 -6.86 5.26 -13.97
CA TYR A 54 -7.09 6.60 -13.45
C TYR A 54 -8.32 7.27 -14.10
N VAL A 55 -9.20 7.79 -13.27
CA VAL A 55 -10.39 8.57 -13.68
C VAL A 55 -10.08 10.05 -13.41
N ASP A 56 -9.71 10.75 -14.48
CA ASP A 56 -9.29 12.14 -14.47
C ASP A 56 -10.46 13.15 -14.51
N ALA A 57 -10.14 14.44 -14.41
CA ALA A 57 -11.09 15.53 -14.54
C ALA A 57 -11.89 15.45 -15.86
N PHE A 58 -11.22 15.14 -16.97
CA PHE A 58 -11.88 15.00 -18.29
C PHE A 58 -13.00 13.96 -18.27
N CYS A 59 -12.79 12.83 -17.59
CA CYS A 59 -13.81 11.80 -17.43
C CYS A 59 -14.94 12.29 -16.52
N LEU A 60 -14.60 12.83 -15.33
CA LEU A 60 -15.58 13.23 -14.33
C LEU A 60 -16.56 14.29 -14.85
N GLU A 61 -16.06 15.33 -15.51
CA GLU A 61 -16.87 16.40 -16.11
C GLU A 61 -17.88 15.89 -17.18
N ARG A 62 -17.60 14.72 -17.78
CA ARG A 62 -18.43 14.13 -18.84
C ARG A 62 -19.31 12.98 -18.38
N MET A 63 -19.36 12.76 -17.06
CA MET A 63 -20.20 11.73 -16.45
C MET A 63 -21.20 12.34 -15.42
N PRO A 64 -22.11 13.25 -15.87
CA PRO A 64 -22.98 14.01 -14.96
C PRO A 64 -24.00 13.15 -14.19
N SER A 65 -24.19 11.90 -14.58
CA SER A 65 -25.06 10.94 -13.86
C SER A 65 -24.39 10.30 -12.67
N ILE A 66 -23.05 10.36 -12.57
CA ILE A 66 -22.30 9.78 -11.44
C ILE A 66 -22.45 10.67 -10.21
N ARG A 67 -22.97 10.10 -9.14
CA ARG A 67 -23.21 10.78 -7.86
C ARG A 67 -22.37 10.24 -6.72
N PHE A 68 -21.68 9.12 -6.91
CA PHE A 68 -20.85 8.47 -5.90
C PHE A 68 -19.69 7.69 -6.53
N ILE A 69 -18.50 7.82 -5.97
CA ILE A 69 -17.32 7.05 -6.38
C ILE A 69 -16.80 6.25 -5.17
N ARG A 70 -16.60 4.96 -5.39
CA ARG A 70 -16.13 4.03 -4.39
C ARG A 70 -14.86 3.33 -4.85
N THR A 71 -13.75 3.46 -4.09
CA THR A 71 -12.55 2.65 -4.31
C THR A 71 -12.56 1.44 -3.38
N THR A 72 -12.01 0.30 -3.83
CA THR A 72 -12.05 -0.95 -3.06
C THR A 72 -10.90 -1.10 -2.08
N GLY A 73 -9.87 -0.26 -2.14
CA GLY A 73 -8.72 -0.27 -1.22
C GLY A 73 -8.68 0.92 -0.28
N ALA A 74 -7.62 1.00 0.52
CA ALA A 74 -7.33 2.20 1.31
C ALA A 74 -6.85 3.36 0.43
N GLY A 75 -6.21 3.07 -0.72
CA GLY A 75 -5.83 4.04 -1.72
C GLY A 75 -7.05 4.57 -2.50
N PHE A 76 -6.92 5.78 -2.99
CA PHE A 76 -7.88 6.44 -3.91
C PHE A 76 -7.14 7.19 -5.00
N ASP A 77 -5.93 6.76 -5.29
CA ASP A 77 -5.06 7.33 -6.32
C ASP A 77 -5.60 7.09 -7.75
N SER A 78 -6.65 6.27 -7.89
CA SER A 78 -7.32 5.97 -9.16
C SER A 78 -8.32 7.03 -9.61
N VAL A 79 -8.55 8.10 -8.84
CA VAL A 79 -9.52 9.14 -9.17
C VAL A 79 -9.00 10.53 -8.82
N ASP A 80 -9.28 11.50 -9.67
CA ASP A 80 -9.11 12.92 -9.35
C ASP A 80 -10.16 13.35 -8.31
N HIS A 81 -9.83 13.13 -7.05
CA HIS A 81 -10.72 13.39 -5.92
C HIS A 81 -10.96 14.88 -5.66
N LEU A 82 -10.06 15.75 -6.15
CA LEU A 82 -10.22 17.21 -6.04
C LEU A 82 -11.29 17.70 -7.03
N THR A 83 -11.18 17.32 -8.30
CA THR A 83 -12.23 17.59 -9.29
C THR A 83 -13.56 16.94 -8.90
N ALA A 84 -13.55 15.72 -8.37
CA ALA A 84 -14.77 15.09 -7.86
C ALA A 84 -15.41 15.93 -6.74
N ALA A 85 -14.61 16.55 -5.85
CA ALA A 85 -15.10 17.43 -4.81
C ALA A 85 -15.73 18.71 -5.38
N GLU A 86 -15.10 19.35 -6.37
CA GLU A 86 -15.65 20.51 -7.07
C GLU A 86 -16.99 20.23 -7.76
N LEU A 87 -17.16 19.00 -8.27
CA LEU A 87 -18.40 18.52 -8.87
C LEU A 87 -19.45 18.04 -7.86
N GLY A 88 -19.15 18.09 -6.56
CA GLY A 88 -20.04 17.62 -5.49
C GLY A 88 -20.18 16.10 -5.42
N ILE A 89 -19.24 15.34 -6.01
CA ILE A 89 -19.26 13.88 -6.02
C ILE A 89 -18.41 13.35 -4.86
N PRO A 90 -18.99 12.70 -3.85
CA PRO A 90 -18.22 12.08 -2.78
C PRO A 90 -17.41 10.90 -3.28
N VAL A 91 -16.15 10.87 -2.86
CA VAL A 91 -15.23 9.75 -3.07
C VAL A 91 -15.00 9.06 -1.74
N SER A 92 -15.19 7.74 -1.69
CA SER A 92 -14.92 6.97 -0.47
C SER A 92 -14.01 5.76 -0.73
N ASN A 93 -13.31 5.34 0.31
CA ASN A 93 -12.34 4.25 0.26
C ASN A 93 -12.64 3.14 1.28
N SER A 94 -11.82 2.07 1.31
CA SER A 94 -11.90 0.98 2.29
C SER A 94 -10.71 1.03 3.26
N PRO A 95 -10.75 1.87 4.30
CA PRO A 95 -9.65 1.94 5.26
C PRO A 95 -9.57 0.65 6.09
N ASN A 96 -8.37 0.28 6.50
CA ASN A 96 -8.08 -0.83 7.41
C ASN A 96 -8.34 -2.26 6.90
N MET A 97 -8.92 -2.45 5.72
CA MET A 97 -9.33 -3.78 5.26
C MET A 97 -8.17 -4.71 4.90
N ASN A 98 -7.00 -4.18 4.60
CA ASN A 98 -5.79 -4.92 4.22
C ASN A 98 -4.63 -4.79 5.23
N ALA A 99 -4.83 -4.13 6.37
CA ALA A 99 -3.75 -3.83 7.30
C ALA A 99 -3.01 -5.09 7.79
N SER A 100 -3.73 -6.15 8.15
CA SER A 100 -3.12 -7.43 8.55
C SER A 100 -2.27 -8.04 7.44
N SER A 101 -2.77 -8.02 6.19
CA SER A 101 -2.03 -8.58 5.05
C SER A 101 -0.75 -7.82 4.77
N VAL A 102 -0.77 -6.48 4.85
CA VAL A 102 0.43 -5.66 4.71
C VAL A 102 1.41 -5.90 5.86
N ALA A 103 0.92 -6.04 7.09
CA ALA A 103 1.77 -6.32 8.25
C ALA A 103 2.48 -7.68 8.13
N GLU A 104 1.77 -8.72 7.66
CA GLU A 104 2.36 -10.03 7.36
C GLU A 104 3.43 -9.93 6.27
N TYR A 105 3.15 -9.20 5.18
CA TYR A 105 4.14 -8.94 4.13
C TYR A 105 5.39 -8.24 4.68
N VAL A 106 5.24 -7.22 5.50
CA VAL A 106 6.36 -6.48 6.10
C VAL A 106 7.27 -7.43 6.87
N MET A 107 6.71 -8.27 7.75
CA MET A 107 7.51 -9.23 8.52
C MET A 107 8.16 -10.27 7.61
N ALA A 108 7.46 -10.78 6.60
CA ALA A 108 8.01 -11.72 5.62
C ALA A 108 9.16 -11.09 4.81
N ALA A 109 9.02 -9.84 4.38
CA ALA A 109 10.06 -9.10 3.66
C ALA A 109 11.31 -8.89 4.52
N ILE A 110 11.15 -8.53 5.80
CA ILE A 110 12.25 -8.38 6.74
C ILE A 110 12.99 -9.72 6.89
N VAL A 111 12.28 -10.82 7.17
CA VAL A 111 12.87 -12.16 7.30
C VAL A 111 13.57 -12.58 6.02
N ASN A 112 12.94 -12.34 4.86
CA ASN A 112 13.54 -12.66 3.57
C ASN A 112 14.88 -11.96 3.35
N LEU A 113 14.96 -10.65 3.59
CA LEU A 113 16.19 -9.87 3.41
C LEU A 113 17.26 -10.22 4.46
N GLN A 114 16.86 -10.46 5.71
CA GLN A 114 17.79 -10.88 6.77
C GLN A 114 18.44 -12.24 6.51
N ARG A 115 17.73 -13.14 5.84
CA ARG A 115 18.17 -14.52 5.62
C ARG A 115 18.50 -14.83 4.15
N GLY A 116 18.26 -13.88 3.21
CA GLY A 116 18.50 -14.07 1.79
C GLY A 116 17.66 -15.18 1.15
N LEU A 117 16.40 -15.41 1.61
CA LEU A 117 15.63 -16.59 1.25
C LEU A 117 15.31 -16.69 -0.24
N ALA A 118 14.77 -15.61 -0.84
CA ALA A 118 14.41 -15.60 -2.25
C ALA A 118 15.65 -15.70 -3.17
N TRP A 119 16.74 -15.02 -2.80
CA TRP A 119 18.02 -15.14 -3.50
C TRP A 119 18.56 -16.57 -3.43
N ALA A 120 18.63 -17.18 -2.23
CA ALA A 120 19.14 -18.53 -2.04
C ALA A 120 18.34 -19.57 -2.83
N ASP A 121 17.00 -19.50 -2.84
CA ASP A 121 16.16 -20.37 -3.67
C ASP A 121 16.52 -20.23 -5.16
N GLY A 122 16.66 -18.99 -5.64
CA GLY A 122 17.07 -18.71 -7.03
C GLY A 122 18.44 -19.31 -7.38
N GLU A 123 19.42 -19.21 -6.49
CA GLU A 123 20.77 -19.77 -6.69
C GLU A 123 20.78 -21.30 -6.71
N ILE A 124 20.04 -21.92 -5.79
CA ILE A 124 19.90 -23.38 -5.75
C ILE A 124 19.26 -23.91 -7.04
N ARG A 125 18.22 -23.25 -7.56
CA ARG A 125 17.58 -23.61 -8.85
C ARG A 125 18.54 -23.47 -10.04
N ARG A 126 19.55 -22.62 -9.93
CA ARG A 126 20.66 -22.48 -10.91
C ARG A 126 21.80 -23.48 -10.69
N GLY A 127 21.68 -24.41 -9.75
CA GLY A 127 22.70 -25.41 -9.42
C GLY A 127 23.87 -24.89 -8.56
N ARG A 128 23.76 -23.71 -7.93
CA ARG A 128 24.82 -23.06 -7.17
C ARG A 128 24.72 -23.25 -5.65
N TYR A 129 24.31 -24.41 -5.19
CA TYR A 129 24.12 -24.69 -3.75
C TYR A 129 25.37 -24.40 -2.90
N ALA A 130 26.54 -24.91 -3.28
CA ALA A 130 27.76 -24.77 -2.47
C ALA A 130 28.23 -23.29 -2.43
N ALA A 131 28.16 -22.59 -3.57
CA ALA A 131 28.56 -21.19 -3.67
C ALA A 131 27.62 -20.30 -2.84
N SER A 132 26.31 -20.45 -3.00
CA SER A 132 25.33 -19.65 -2.26
C SER A 132 25.39 -19.92 -0.74
N ARG A 133 25.66 -21.17 -0.34
CA ARG A 133 25.88 -21.49 1.07
C ARG A 133 27.11 -20.77 1.64
N ALA A 134 28.23 -20.78 0.91
CA ALA A 134 29.47 -20.10 1.34
C ALA A 134 29.24 -18.61 1.48
N GLU A 135 28.59 -17.98 0.53
CA GLU A 135 28.26 -16.55 0.54
C GLU A 135 27.35 -16.15 1.72
N LEU A 136 26.29 -16.92 1.99
CA LEU A 136 25.42 -16.68 3.14
C LEU A 136 26.13 -16.86 4.48
N LEU A 137 27.10 -17.79 4.57
CA LEU A 137 27.93 -17.95 5.78
C LEU A 137 28.88 -16.79 5.99
N GLU A 138 29.44 -16.23 4.90
CA GLU A 138 30.32 -15.06 4.95
C GLU A 138 29.55 -13.78 5.33
N GLN A 139 28.40 -13.55 4.69
CA GLN A 139 27.57 -12.38 5.00
C GLN A 139 26.98 -12.40 6.41
N GLY A 140 26.73 -13.57 6.97
CA GLY A 140 26.04 -13.76 8.24
C GLY A 140 24.60 -13.29 8.21
N GLY A 141 23.66 -14.13 8.61
CA GLY A 141 22.26 -13.69 8.82
C GLY A 141 22.10 -13.06 10.20
N LEU A 142 21.24 -12.04 10.31
CA LEU A 142 20.86 -11.48 11.62
C LEU A 142 19.56 -12.12 12.10
N GLU A 143 19.45 -12.34 13.41
CA GLU A 143 18.18 -12.69 14.04
C GLU A 143 17.35 -11.43 14.28
N LEU A 144 16.02 -11.56 14.21
CA LEU A 144 15.14 -10.43 14.53
C LEU A 144 15.03 -10.17 16.03
N ARG A 145 15.27 -11.18 16.86
CA ARG A 145 15.28 -11.01 18.31
C ARG A 145 16.30 -9.96 18.73
N GLY A 146 15.84 -8.93 19.45
CA GLY A 146 16.67 -7.81 19.89
C GLY A 146 16.83 -6.68 18.88
N CYS A 147 16.37 -6.85 17.63
CA CYS A 147 16.34 -5.74 16.67
C CYS A 147 15.31 -4.68 17.06
N ARG A 148 15.59 -3.43 16.71
CA ARG A 148 14.65 -2.31 16.82
C ARG A 148 14.01 -2.05 15.46
N ILE A 149 12.66 -2.15 15.38
CA ILE A 149 11.89 -1.83 14.20
C ILE A 149 11.30 -0.43 14.37
N GLY A 150 11.63 0.47 13.42
CA GLY A 150 11.10 1.81 13.32
C GLY A 150 9.93 1.85 12.33
N LEU A 151 8.79 2.38 12.75
CA LEU A 151 7.60 2.54 11.93
C LEU A 151 7.40 4.02 11.60
N PHE A 152 7.59 4.40 10.35
CA PHE A 152 7.24 5.72 9.89
C PHE A 152 5.75 5.75 9.47
N GLY A 153 4.91 6.08 10.42
CA GLY A 153 3.45 5.97 10.42
C GLY A 153 2.95 4.89 11.38
N LEU A 154 2.18 5.28 12.40
CA LEU A 154 1.56 4.39 13.38
C LEU A 154 0.03 4.35 13.22
N GLY A 155 -0.42 4.38 11.95
CA GLY A 155 -1.80 4.18 11.54
C GLY A 155 -2.22 2.70 11.57
N ASN A 156 -3.24 2.32 10.81
CA ASN A 156 -3.78 0.96 10.82
C ASN A 156 -2.74 -0.13 10.52
N ILE A 157 -1.87 0.09 9.54
CA ILE A 157 -0.82 -0.87 9.16
C ILE A 157 0.28 -0.90 10.22
N GLY A 158 0.81 0.26 10.61
CA GLY A 158 1.84 0.32 11.64
C GLY A 158 1.41 -0.36 12.94
N ARG A 159 0.17 -0.12 13.38
CA ARG A 159 -0.40 -0.79 14.56
C ARG A 159 -0.52 -2.31 14.37
N ALA A 160 -0.81 -2.79 13.17
CA ALA A 160 -0.88 -4.22 12.89
C ALA A 160 0.52 -4.88 12.86
N VAL A 161 1.58 -4.14 12.51
CA VAL A 161 2.97 -4.63 12.55
C VAL A 161 3.46 -4.81 13.99
N VAL A 162 3.07 -3.92 14.92
CA VAL A 162 3.57 -3.92 16.31
C VAL A 162 3.49 -5.30 16.99
N PRO A 163 2.33 -5.98 17.07
CA PRO A 163 2.23 -7.27 17.74
C PRO A 163 3.07 -8.35 17.06
N LEU A 164 3.18 -8.31 15.72
CA LEU A 164 4.00 -9.26 14.96
C LEU A 164 5.49 -9.05 15.26
N ALA A 165 5.96 -7.81 15.22
CA ALA A 165 7.34 -7.46 15.55
C ALA A 165 7.72 -7.93 16.98
N LYS A 166 6.83 -7.69 17.94
CA LYS A 166 7.01 -8.15 19.34
C LYS A 166 7.05 -9.66 19.47
N ALA A 167 6.23 -10.40 18.71
CA ALA A 167 6.25 -11.86 18.68
C ALA A 167 7.60 -12.41 18.19
N PHE A 168 8.31 -11.67 17.33
CA PHE A 168 9.69 -11.98 16.91
C PHE A 168 10.75 -11.52 17.94
N GLY A 169 10.35 -10.88 19.05
CA GLY A 169 11.26 -10.39 20.08
C GLY A 169 11.94 -9.06 19.73
N CYS A 170 11.35 -8.27 18.83
CA CYS A 170 11.80 -6.92 18.48
C CYS A 170 11.27 -5.88 19.47
N SER A 171 12.02 -4.80 19.67
CA SER A 171 11.50 -3.53 20.17
C SER A 171 10.93 -2.71 19.02
N VAL A 172 9.96 -1.84 19.31
CA VAL A 172 9.30 -1.02 18.29
C VAL A 172 9.36 0.45 18.69
N ALA A 173 9.84 1.27 17.75
CA ALA A 173 9.73 2.73 17.80
C ALA A 173 8.88 3.22 16.63
N ALA A 174 8.29 4.41 16.75
CA ALA A 174 7.51 4.99 15.67
C ALA A 174 7.59 6.51 15.62
N CYS A 175 7.40 7.05 14.41
CA CYS A 175 7.17 8.46 14.15
C CYS A 175 5.80 8.60 13.48
N ASP A 176 4.92 9.42 14.03
CA ASP A 176 3.62 9.73 13.44
C ASP A 176 3.21 11.16 13.78
N ALA A 177 2.60 11.87 12.83
CA ALA A 177 2.07 13.21 13.04
C ALA A 177 0.85 13.21 14.00
N PHE A 178 0.08 12.10 13.99
CA PHE A 178 -1.08 11.88 14.85
C PHE A 178 -0.79 10.75 15.82
N TRP A 179 -0.05 11.07 16.89
CA TRP A 179 0.44 10.07 17.82
C TRP A 179 -0.71 9.40 18.60
N PRO A 180 -0.84 8.07 18.53
CA PRO A 180 -1.90 7.34 19.22
C PRO A 180 -1.47 6.96 20.65
N GLU A 181 -1.57 7.88 21.57
CA GLU A 181 -1.04 7.79 22.96
C GLU A 181 -1.41 6.48 23.66
N GLU A 182 -2.70 6.13 23.71
CA GLU A 182 -3.20 4.93 24.40
C GLU A 182 -2.59 3.66 23.80
N PHE A 183 -2.69 3.51 22.47
CA PHE A 183 -2.12 2.34 21.78
C PHE A 183 -0.61 2.22 21.98
N ALA A 184 0.11 3.33 21.88
CA ALA A 184 1.55 3.34 22.03
C ALA A 184 1.98 2.94 23.44
N ALA A 185 1.29 3.47 24.47
CA ALA A 185 1.55 3.15 25.87
C ALA A 185 1.26 1.67 26.18
N GLU A 186 0.10 1.16 25.77
CA GLU A 186 -0.31 -0.24 25.98
C GLU A 186 0.64 -1.23 25.29
N ASN A 187 1.18 -0.84 24.15
CA ASN A 187 2.06 -1.69 23.36
C ASN A 187 3.54 -1.36 23.55
N GLY A 188 3.92 -0.42 24.43
CA GLY A 188 5.30 -0.03 24.67
C GLY A 188 6.02 0.36 23.38
N VAL A 189 5.38 1.18 22.55
CA VAL A 189 5.97 1.75 21.34
C VAL A 189 6.64 3.06 21.71
N GLU A 190 7.94 3.16 21.43
CA GLU A 190 8.72 4.36 21.69
C GLU A 190 8.45 5.43 20.65
N ARG A 191 8.24 6.68 21.06
CA ARG A 191 8.09 7.81 20.15
C ARG A 191 9.47 8.36 19.79
N MET A 192 9.71 8.52 18.48
CA MET A 192 10.92 9.12 17.93
C MET A 192 10.57 10.18 16.89
N ASP A 193 11.48 11.11 16.62
CA ASP A 193 11.42 11.89 15.41
C ASP A 193 11.92 11.10 14.18
N VAL A 194 11.78 11.67 13.00
CA VAL A 194 12.14 10.99 11.75
C VAL A 194 13.65 10.73 11.64
N ALA A 195 14.49 11.66 12.09
CA ALA A 195 15.93 11.52 11.99
C ALA A 195 16.45 10.45 12.98
N GLU A 196 15.95 10.45 14.22
CA GLU A 196 16.22 9.43 15.22
C GLU A 196 15.78 8.04 14.74
N LEU A 197 14.57 7.95 14.16
CA LEU A 197 14.03 6.69 13.65
C LEU A 197 14.95 6.04 12.61
N PHE A 198 15.46 6.82 11.66
CA PHE A 198 16.37 6.32 10.63
C PHE A 198 17.75 5.99 11.16
N ALA A 199 18.28 6.79 12.10
CA ALA A 199 19.61 6.58 12.65
C ALA A 199 19.70 5.40 13.63
N GLU A 200 18.63 5.14 14.41
CA GLU A 200 18.70 4.22 15.54
C GLU A 200 18.01 2.87 15.32
N CYS A 201 17.16 2.73 14.28
CA CYS A 201 16.47 1.48 14.03
C CYS A 201 17.26 0.54 13.11
N ASP A 202 17.12 -0.76 13.33
CA ASP A 202 17.74 -1.81 12.50
C ASP A 202 16.88 -2.11 11.26
N VAL A 203 15.61 -1.79 11.34
CA VAL A 203 14.64 -1.83 10.22
C VAL A 203 13.79 -0.57 10.28
N VAL A 204 13.65 0.12 9.16
CA VAL A 204 12.67 1.20 9.00
C VAL A 204 11.60 0.77 8.02
N SER A 205 10.33 0.79 8.44
CA SER A 205 9.19 0.44 7.61
C SER A 205 8.25 1.63 7.43
N LEU A 206 7.96 1.95 6.16
CA LEU A 206 7.17 3.13 5.78
C LEU A 206 5.68 2.77 5.70
N HIS A 207 4.86 3.49 6.45
CA HIS A 207 3.40 3.32 6.53
C HIS A 207 2.65 4.65 6.49
N CYS A 208 3.34 5.73 6.10
CA CYS A 208 2.75 7.05 5.95
C CYS A 208 2.01 7.20 4.61
N PRO A 209 1.00 8.07 4.51
CA PRO A 209 0.41 8.44 3.23
C PRO A 209 1.39 9.30 2.42
N LEU A 210 1.22 9.31 1.09
CA LEU A 210 1.91 10.26 0.21
C LEU A 210 1.15 11.58 0.18
N ASN A 211 1.77 12.63 0.66
CA ASN A 211 1.25 14.00 0.64
C ASN A 211 2.40 15.02 0.53
N GLY A 212 2.10 16.30 0.63
CA GLY A 212 3.13 17.35 0.49
C GLY A 212 4.25 17.29 1.53
N SER A 213 3.99 16.76 2.73
CA SER A 213 5.00 16.64 3.79
C SER A 213 5.81 15.34 3.76
N THR A 214 5.33 14.31 3.06
CA THR A 214 5.98 13.00 2.98
C THR A 214 6.61 12.72 1.60
N ARG A 215 6.26 13.52 0.59
CA ARG A 215 6.81 13.38 -0.76
C ARG A 215 8.31 13.64 -0.77
N ASN A 216 9.07 12.65 -1.28
CA ASN A 216 10.53 12.69 -1.38
C ASN A 216 11.24 12.95 -0.04
N LEU A 217 10.57 12.65 1.07
CA LEU A 217 11.13 12.86 2.40
C LEU A 217 12.32 11.93 2.67
N VAL A 218 12.24 10.70 2.19
CA VAL A 218 13.32 9.71 2.36
C VAL A 218 14.32 9.90 1.22
N ASP A 219 15.23 10.84 1.44
CA ASP A 219 16.30 11.25 0.53
C ASP A 219 17.65 10.58 0.88
N TYR A 220 18.70 10.93 0.13
CA TYR A 220 20.06 10.44 0.35
C TYR A 220 20.57 10.72 1.76
N ASN A 221 20.30 11.90 2.32
CA ASN A 221 20.80 12.27 3.64
C ASN A 221 20.18 11.40 4.72
N LEU A 222 18.87 11.24 4.68
CA LEU A 222 18.13 10.41 5.62
C LEU A 222 18.52 8.93 5.49
N LEU A 223 18.62 8.41 4.27
CA LEU A 223 19.09 7.05 4.00
C LEU A 223 20.54 6.83 4.47
N SER A 224 21.40 7.84 4.32
CA SER A 224 22.81 7.76 4.76
C SER A 224 22.99 7.73 6.25
N SER A 225 22.00 8.15 7.04
CA SER A 225 22.02 8.07 8.49
C SER A 225 21.71 6.69 9.03
N MET A 226 21.14 5.80 8.20
CA MET A 226 20.78 4.43 8.62
C MET A 226 22.03 3.62 8.95
N LYS A 227 21.88 2.64 9.84
CA LYS A 227 22.95 1.71 10.19
C LYS A 227 23.36 0.86 8.98
N PRO A 228 24.66 0.46 8.87
CA PRO A 228 25.12 -0.35 7.74
C PRO A 228 24.39 -1.69 7.55
N HIS A 229 23.85 -2.25 8.63
CA HIS A 229 23.08 -3.49 8.59
C HIS A 229 21.56 -3.27 8.52
N ALA A 230 21.11 -2.02 8.44
CA ALA A 230 19.69 -1.70 8.46
C ALA A 230 18.98 -2.08 7.17
N LEU A 231 17.66 -2.30 7.28
CA LEU A 231 16.75 -2.55 6.17
C LEU A 231 15.73 -1.42 6.03
N LEU A 232 15.41 -1.08 4.79
CA LEU A 232 14.28 -0.21 4.46
C LEU A 232 13.15 -1.04 3.86
N ILE A 233 11.92 -0.89 4.37
CA ILE A 233 10.72 -1.54 3.82
C ILE A 233 9.74 -0.47 3.33
N ASN A 234 9.44 -0.45 2.05
CA ASN A 234 8.41 0.45 1.50
C ASN A 234 7.24 -0.35 0.91
N ALA A 235 6.20 -0.50 1.71
CA ALA A 235 4.89 -1.00 1.32
C ALA A 235 3.81 0.10 1.40
N ALA A 236 4.22 1.37 1.36
CA ALA A 236 3.34 2.53 1.40
C ALA A 236 3.11 3.12 0.00
N ARG A 237 3.97 4.05 -0.43
CA ARG A 237 3.91 4.70 -1.76
C ARG A 237 5.33 4.98 -2.26
N SER A 238 5.55 4.84 -3.57
CA SER A 238 6.84 5.11 -4.23
C SER A 238 7.34 6.52 -3.96
N GLY A 239 6.50 7.52 -4.14
CA GLY A 239 6.87 8.93 -4.01
C GLY A 239 7.26 9.40 -2.61
N VAL A 240 7.25 8.54 -1.58
CA VAL A 240 7.81 8.86 -0.25
C VAL A 240 9.33 8.80 -0.27
N VAL A 241 9.89 7.93 -1.11
CA VAL A 241 11.34 7.68 -1.25
C VAL A 241 11.85 8.32 -2.53
N VAL A 242 13.01 8.96 -2.49
CA VAL A 242 13.76 9.35 -3.70
C VAL A 242 14.46 8.09 -4.21
N GLU A 243 13.86 7.45 -5.21
CA GLU A 243 14.31 6.12 -5.67
C GLU A 243 15.74 6.10 -6.21
N ALA A 244 16.17 7.17 -6.87
CA ALA A 244 17.56 7.31 -7.34
C ALA A 244 18.56 7.32 -6.16
N ASP A 245 18.20 7.97 -5.06
CA ASP A 245 19.03 8.03 -3.86
C ASP A 245 19.09 6.65 -3.17
N LEU A 246 17.94 5.96 -3.07
CA LEU A 246 17.90 4.61 -2.51
C LEU A 246 18.71 3.62 -3.36
N ALA A 247 18.59 3.67 -4.68
CA ALA A 247 19.37 2.82 -5.58
C ALA A 247 20.87 3.08 -5.41
N ARG A 248 21.28 4.35 -5.29
CA ARG A 248 22.67 4.73 -5.02
C ARG A 248 23.16 4.19 -3.67
N ILE A 249 22.40 4.36 -2.59
CA ILE A 249 22.72 3.85 -1.24
C ILE A 249 22.88 2.33 -1.24
N LEU A 250 22.00 1.62 -1.94
CA LEU A 250 22.08 0.16 -2.10
C LEU A 250 23.30 -0.27 -2.92
N ALA A 251 23.60 0.42 -4.02
CA ALA A 251 24.77 0.15 -4.85
C ALA A 251 26.09 0.41 -4.09
N GLU A 252 26.15 1.48 -3.30
CA GLU A 252 27.28 1.81 -2.42
C GLU A 252 27.41 0.85 -1.23
N GLY A 253 26.42 0.00 -0.97
CA GLY A 253 26.42 -0.94 0.16
C GLY A 253 26.30 -0.29 1.53
N ARG A 254 25.73 0.91 1.60
CA ARG A 254 25.65 1.70 2.84
C ARG A 254 24.58 1.20 3.80
N ILE A 255 23.55 0.51 3.30
CA ILE A 255 22.59 -0.25 4.09
C ILE A 255 22.56 -1.69 3.62
N ARG A 256 22.06 -2.62 4.42
CA ARG A 256 22.01 -4.04 4.07
C ARG A 256 21.10 -4.30 2.88
N GLY A 257 19.93 -3.68 2.84
CA GLY A 257 18.98 -3.92 1.74
C GLY A 257 17.67 -3.17 1.88
N ALA A 258 16.80 -3.34 0.87
CA ALA A 258 15.45 -2.79 0.88
C ALA A 258 14.42 -3.76 0.30
N ALA A 259 13.18 -3.71 0.81
CA ALA A 259 12.02 -4.33 0.16
C ALA A 259 11.07 -3.24 -0.34
N LEU A 260 10.72 -3.32 -1.61
CA LEU A 260 9.89 -2.35 -2.29
C LEU A 260 8.67 -3.05 -2.91
N ASP A 261 7.49 -2.75 -2.39
CA ASP A 261 6.23 -3.22 -2.96
C ASP A 261 5.60 -2.19 -3.91
N CYS A 262 6.17 -1.00 -3.96
CA CYS A 262 5.78 0.09 -4.84
C CYS A 262 7.02 0.88 -5.28
N PHE A 263 7.08 1.22 -6.57
CA PHE A 263 8.10 2.06 -7.18
C PHE A 263 7.50 2.89 -8.31
N ALA A 264 8.15 4.02 -8.69
CA ALA A 264 7.55 5.06 -9.52
C ALA A 264 7.17 4.60 -10.94
N ASP A 265 7.85 3.59 -11.47
CA ASP A 265 7.69 3.10 -12.84
C ASP A 265 7.36 1.61 -12.86
N ASP A 266 6.20 1.25 -12.30
CA ASP A 266 5.71 -0.13 -12.30
C ASP A 266 5.72 -0.74 -13.73
N GLY A 267 6.84 -1.35 -14.11
CA GLY A 267 6.99 -2.08 -15.36
C GLY A 267 7.73 -1.36 -16.50
N ARG A 268 8.36 -0.22 -16.29
CA ARG A 268 9.23 0.42 -17.32
C ARG A 268 10.66 -0.09 -17.28
N ALA A 269 11.34 0.01 -18.45
CA ALA A 269 12.71 -0.49 -18.65
C ALA A 269 13.79 0.24 -17.83
N GLU A 270 13.46 1.35 -17.18
CA GLU A 270 14.39 2.22 -16.45
C GLU A 270 14.32 2.09 -14.93
N ASN A 271 13.78 0.98 -14.41
CA ASN A 271 13.74 0.75 -12.97
C ASN A 271 15.18 0.65 -12.41
N PRO A 272 15.62 1.60 -11.56
CA PRO A 272 17.01 1.66 -11.09
C PRO A 272 17.40 0.49 -10.19
N PHE A 273 16.43 -0.22 -9.64
CA PHE A 273 16.66 -1.35 -8.74
C PHE A 273 17.01 -2.66 -9.48
N LEU A 274 16.78 -2.75 -10.79
CA LEU A 274 17.12 -3.95 -11.58
C LEU A 274 18.63 -4.20 -11.69
N SER A 275 19.45 -3.18 -11.48
CA SER A 275 20.91 -3.31 -11.43
C SER A 275 21.46 -3.64 -10.04
N ILE A 276 20.63 -3.58 -9.01
CA ILE A 276 21.03 -3.89 -7.63
C ILE A 276 21.05 -5.42 -7.46
N PRO A 277 22.08 -5.97 -6.79
CA PRO A 277 22.13 -7.40 -6.49
C PRO A 277 20.87 -7.92 -5.78
N ALA A 278 20.36 -9.07 -6.24
CA ALA A 278 19.07 -9.61 -5.79
C ALA A 278 19.04 -10.01 -4.31
N GLU A 279 20.19 -10.20 -3.67
CA GLU A 279 20.30 -10.43 -2.23
C GLU A 279 20.08 -9.16 -1.40
N ARG A 280 20.19 -7.96 -2.03
CA ARG A 280 20.03 -6.66 -1.37
C ARG A 280 18.67 -6.03 -1.60
N VAL A 281 17.92 -6.45 -2.62
CA VAL A 281 16.62 -5.85 -2.91
C VAL A 281 15.56 -6.91 -3.17
N LEU A 282 14.43 -6.77 -2.49
CA LEU A 282 13.21 -7.54 -2.76
C LEU A 282 12.22 -6.62 -3.47
N LEU A 283 11.90 -6.92 -4.72
CA LEU A 283 10.91 -6.19 -5.51
C LEU A 283 9.64 -7.01 -5.63
N THR A 284 8.49 -6.40 -5.33
CA THR A 284 7.19 -7.05 -5.46
C THR A 284 6.18 -6.12 -6.14
N PRO A 285 5.25 -6.67 -6.95
CA PRO A 285 4.37 -5.88 -7.82
C PRO A 285 3.11 -5.41 -7.08
N HIS A 286 3.28 -4.55 -6.07
CA HIS A 286 2.21 -3.96 -5.26
C HIS A 286 1.24 -5.01 -4.68
N LEU A 287 1.80 -6.07 -4.08
CA LEU A 287 1.06 -7.23 -3.59
C LEU A 287 0.88 -7.30 -2.06
N ALA A 288 1.53 -6.43 -1.29
CA ALA A 288 1.52 -6.50 0.17
C ALA A 288 0.10 -6.56 0.78
N GLY A 289 -0.85 -5.83 0.19
CA GLY A 289 -2.25 -5.86 0.59
C GLY A 289 -3.13 -6.87 -0.17
N VAL A 290 -2.53 -7.67 -1.08
CA VAL A 290 -3.26 -8.52 -2.03
C VAL A 290 -3.40 -9.93 -1.48
N THR A 291 -4.41 -10.14 -0.62
CA THR A 291 -4.79 -11.47 -0.15
C THR A 291 -6.28 -11.72 -0.42
N ARG A 292 -6.68 -13.00 -0.55
CA ARG A 292 -8.10 -13.35 -0.75
C ARG A 292 -8.98 -12.79 0.39
N ALA A 293 -8.50 -12.89 1.62
CA ALA A 293 -9.21 -12.38 2.79
C ALA A 293 -9.34 -10.86 2.79
N ALA A 294 -8.28 -10.11 2.43
CA ALA A 294 -8.32 -8.66 2.31
C ALA A 294 -9.29 -8.22 1.21
N PHE A 295 -9.26 -8.88 0.05
CA PHE A 295 -10.22 -8.61 -1.03
C PHE A 295 -11.66 -8.84 -0.59
N GLY A 296 -11.95 -9.95 0.09
CA GLY A 296 -13.28 -10.21 0.64
C GLY A 296 -13.76 -9.06 1.52
N ARG A 297 -12.95 -8.64 2.49
CA ARG A 297 -13.29 -7.51 3.38
C ARG A 297 -13.47 -6.19 2.63
N MET A 298 -12.56 -5.86 1.69
CA MET A 298 -12.64 -4.63 0.89
C MET A 298 -13.90 -4.58 0.02
N LEU A 299 -14.22 -5.69 -0.66
CA LEU A 299 -15.40 -5.77 -1.52
C LEU A 299 -16.69 -5.74 -0.70
N SER A 300 -16.77 -6.44 0.45
CA SER A 300 -17.92 -6.38 1.34
C SER A 300 -18.21 -4.95 1.76
N GLN A 301 -17.20 -4.28 2.31
CA GLN A 301 -17.35 -2.88 2.74
C GLN A 301 -17.71 -1.95 1.58
N ALA A 302 -17.17 -2.21 0.37
CA ALA A 302 -17.50 -1.40 -0.80
C ALA A 302 -18.96 -1.57 -1.23
N LEU A 303 -19.44 -2.82 -1.31
CA LEU A 303 -20.85 -3.11 -1.66
C LEU A 303 -21.82 -2.58 -0.62
N GLU A 304 -21.54 -2.79 0.68
CA GLU A 304 -22.35 -2.23 1.76
C GLU A 304 -22.47 -0.70 1.69
N ASN A 305 -21.39 0.00 1.33
CA ASN A 305 -21.40 1.44 1.21
C ASN A 305 -22.14 1.91 -0.06
N LEU A 306 -22.05 1.14 -1.16
CA LEU A 306 -22.84 1.40 -2.37
C LEU A 306 -24.34 1.20 -2.11
N GLU A 307 -24.75 0.14 -1.42
CA GLU A 307 -26.15 -0.08 -1.03
C GLU A 307 -26.65 1.01 -0.10
N ARG A 308 -25.83 1.37 0.91
CA ARG A 308 -26.12 2.47 1.83
C ARG A 308 -26.49 3.76 1.11
N VAL A 309 -25.69 4.13 0.12
CA VAL A 309 -25.88 5.37 -0.64
C VAL A 309 -27.00 5.25 -1.66
N LEU A 310 -26.91 4.25 -2.53
CA LEU A 310 -27.77 4.17 -3.73
C LEU A 310 -29.15 3.59 -3.42
N VAL A 311 -29.26 2.64 -2.50
CA VAL A 311 -30.52 1.96 -2.19
C VAL A 311 -31.23 2.62 -1.02
N HIS A 312 -30.47 2.99 0.02
CA HIS A 312 -31.04 3.49 1.26
C HIS A 312 -31.02 5.01 1.40
N GLY A 313 -30.47 5.75 0.41
CA GLY A 313 -30.38 7.21 0.45
C GLY A 313 -29.60 7.77 1.65
N GLN A 314 -28.68 6.98 2.21
CA GLN A 314 -27.92 7.38 3.40
C GLN A 314 -26.55 7.93 3.00
N PRO A 315 -25.97 8.86 3.79
CA PRO A 315 -24.65 9.41 3.51
C PRO A 315 -23.57 8.32 3.42
N PRO A 316 -22.60 8.44 2.47
CA PRO A 316 -21.50 7.51 2.35
C PRO A 316 -20.61 7.49 3.61
N ARG A 317 -20.02 6.32 3.91
CA ARG A 317 -18.98 6.20 4.93
C ARG A 317 -17.61 6.33 4.29
N PHE A 318 -16.61 6.74 5.09
CA PHE A 318 -15.20 6.81 4.70
C PHE A 318 -14.92 7.72 3.50
N VAL A 319 -15.58 8.89 3.48
CA VAL A 319 -15.36 9.92 2.47
C VAL A 319 -13.96 10.53 2.64
N VAL A 320 -13.22 10.63 1.53
CA VAL A 320 -11.82 11.09 1.51
C VAL A 320 -11.65 12.50 0.91
N ASN A 321 -12.66 13.02 0.22
CA ASN A 321 -12.62 14.33 -0.42
C ASN A 321 -13.51 15.40 0.25
N GLY A 322 -14.01 15.12 1.45
CA GLY A 322 -14.76 16.09 2.28
C GLY A 322 -16.18 16.40 1.79
N VAL A 323 -16.65 15.77 0.71
CA VAL A 323 -18.01 16.01 0.19
C VAL A 323 -19.04 15.30 1.04
N LEU A 324 -19.92 16.07 1.67
CA LEU A 324 -21.10 15.60 2.40
C LEU A 324 -22.31 15.80 1.48
N ALA A 325 -22.57 14.87 0.57
CA ALA A 325 -23.74 14.93 -0.29
C ALA A 325 -24.99 14.48 0.49
N ASP A 326 -26.07 15.23 0.30
CA ASP A 326 -27.40 14.83 0.76
C ASP A 326 -28.02 13.90 -0.29
N TYR A 327 -28.43 12.72 0.14
CA TYR A 327 -29.07 11.67 -0.70
C TYR A 327 -30.54 11.48 -0.36
N SER A 328 -31.15 12.46 0.29
CA SER A 328 -32.55 12.38 0.79
C SER A 328 -33.62 12.66 -0.27
N ASP A 329 -33.27 12.71 -1.57
CA ASP A 329 -34.22 12.89 -2.70
C ASP A 329 -34.49 11.59 -3.46
#